data_813412cb23828eaa378eb24ea14ab94c
#
_entry.id   813412cb23828eaa378eb24ea14ab94c
#
_cell.length_a   1.000
_cell.length_b   1.000
_cell.length_c   1.000
_cell.angle_alpha   90.00
_cell.angle_beta   90.00
_cell.angle_gamma   90.00
#
_symmetry.space_group_name_H-M   'P 1'
#
loop_
_entity.id
_entity.type
_entity.pdbx_description
1 polymer ?
#
loop_
_entity_poly.entity_id
_entity_poly.type
_entity_poly.pdbx_seq_one_letter_code
_entity_poly.pdbx_strand_id
1 'polypeptide(L)'
;MSLQVVYEVVAGEFERAMKDRSVAVSKAATAAMKDAAGQVKVRARARIGAAGFGIRWQNALRVVVYPRRGFSPSPATWVFHKIPYAAIFEDGGTIARGRLLWLPLPAAPARIGRRRTTPRIYEQEVGPLRLV
;
A
#
# COMPACT_ATOMS: atom_id res chain seq x y z
N MET A 1 -7.75 -59.42 -21.33
CA MET A 1 -7.05 -59.27 -20.06
C MET A 1 -6.08 -58.08 -20.10
N SER A 2 -6.16 -57.07 -20.47
CA SER A 2 -4.99 -56.21 -20.12
C SER A 2 -5.09 -54.74 -20.45
N LEU A 3 -5.98 -54.32 -21.26
CA LEU A 3 -6.21 -52.89 -21.51
C LEU A 3 -6.72 -52.13 -20.26
N GLN A 4 -7.53 -52.82 -19.44
CA GLN A 4 -8.11 -52.22 -18.24
C GLN A 4 -7.05 -52.01 -17.13
N VAL A 5 -6.09 -52.94 -16.96
CA VAL A 5 -5.02 -52.85 -15.97
C VAL A 5 -3.98 -51.77 -16.37
N VAL A 6 -3.66 -51.72 -17.69
CA VAL A 6 -2.76 -50.68 -18.19
C VAL A 6 -3.37 -49.29 -18.09
N TYR A 7 -4.69 -49.18 -18.29
CA TYR A 7 -5.40 -47.92 -18.20
C TYR A 7 -5.43 -47.38 -16.74
N GLU A 8 -5.60 -48.26 -15.78
CA GLU A 8 -5.67 -47.88 -14.36
C GLU A 8 -4.31 -47.40 -13.83
N VAL A 9 -3.21 -48.05 -14.20
CA VAL A 9 -1.85 -47.66 -13.85
C VAL A 9 -1.51 -46.28 -14.48
N VAL A 10 -1.85 -46.09 -15.76
CA VAL A 10 -1.63 -44.82 -16.47
C VAL A 10 -2.47 -43.68 -15.86
N ALA A 11 -3.72 -43.97 -15.48
CA ALA A 11 -4.57 -42.96 -14.83
C ALA A 11 -3.98 -42.47 -13.47
N GLY A 12 -3.50 -43.39 -12.63
CA GLY A 12 -2.89 -43.02 -11.34
C GLY A 12 -1.58 -42.26 -11.48
N GLU A 13 -0.75 -42.56 -12.47
CA GLU A 13 0.46 -41.81 -12.78
C GLU A 13 0.14 -40.42 -13.34
N PHE A 14 -0.89 -40.33 -14.20
CA PHE A 14 -1.36 -39.07 -14.75
C PHE A 14 -1.86 -38.14 -13.63
N GLU A 15 -2.70 -38.63 -12.72
CA GLU A 15 -3.20 -37.85 -11.59
C GLU A 15 -2.08 -37.34 -10.69
N ARG A 16 -1.06 -38.16 -10.39
CA ARG A 16 0.12 -37.75 -9.63
C ARG A 16 0.90 -36.65 -10.36
N ALA A 17 1.17 -36.86 -11.65
CA ALA A 17 1.89 -35.88 -12.48
C ALA A 17 1.12 -34.54 -12.57
N MET A 18 -0.20 -34.58 -12.69
CA MET A 18 -1.04 -33.38 -12.69
C MET A 18 -1.02 -32.68 -11.35
N LYS A 19 -1.07 -33.41 -10.24
CA LYS A 19 -0.97 -32.85 -8.88
C LYS A 19 0.37 -32.19 -8.64
N ASP A 20 1.47 -32.82 -9.02
CA ASP A 20 2.81 -32.30 -8.87
C ASP A 20 3.02 -31.04 -9.71
N ARG A 21 2.52 -31.01 -10.94
CA ARG A 21 2.54 -29.81 -11.78
C ARG A 21 1.69 -28.68 -11.20
N SER A 22 0.53 -28.99 -10.65
CA SER A 22 -0.32 -28.00 -9.97
C SER A 22 0.39 -27.33 -8.78
N VAL A 23 1.13 -28.11 -8.00
CA VAL A 23 1.94 -27.58 -6.89
C VAL A 23 3.08 -26.71 -7.41
N ALA A 24 3.78 -27.15 -8.47
CA ALA A 24 4.86 -26.39 -9.08
C ALA A 24 4.36 -25.03 -9.64
N VAL A 25 3.24 -25.05 -10.35
CA VAL A 25 2.57 -23.83 -10.86
C VAL A 25 2.19 -22.90 -9.73
N SER A 26 1.59 -23.42 -8.66
CA SER A 26 1.20 -22.61 -7.50
C SER A 26 2.41 -21.95 -6.81
N LYS A 27 3.52 -22.68 -6.68
CA LYS A 27 4.77 -22.13 -6.15
C LYS A 27 5.32 -21.03 -7.04
N ALA A 28 5.41 -21.28 -8.35
CA ALA A 28 5.92 -20.31 -9.32
C ALA A 28 5.06 -19.04 -9.38
N ALA A 29 3.72 -19.18 -9.44
CA ALA A 29 2.80 -18.07 -9.44
C ALA A 29 2.93 -17.22 -8.16
N THR A 30 3.00 -17.87 -6.99
CA THR A 30 3.15 -17.17 -5.72
C THR A 30 4.52 -16.46 -5.63
N ALA A 31 5.60 -17.07 -6.12
CA ALA A 31 6.91 -16.43 -6.15
C ALA A 31 6.92 -15.20 -7.07
N ALA A 32 6.41 -15.34 -8.29
CA ALA A 32 6.31 -14.22 -9.23
C ALA A 32 5.47 -13.05 -8.66
N MET A 33 4.36 -13.35 -7.98
CA MET A 33 3.54 -12.33 -7.34
C MET A 33 4.29 -11.62 -6.20
N LYS A 34 5.08 -12.34 -5.40
CA LYS A 34 5.91 -11.75 -4.33
C LYS A 34 6.97 -10.81 -4.90
N ASP A 35 7.62 -11.21 -5.98
CA ASP A 35 8.63 -10.38 -6.66
C ASP A 35 7.99 -9.11 -7.26
N ALA A 36 6.88 -9.25 -7.96
CA ALA A 36 6.13 -8.12 -8.49
C ALA A 36 5.68 -7.16 -7.37
N ALA A 37 5.15 -7.69 -6.27
CA ALA A 37 4.75 -6.91 -5.11
C ALA A 37 5.93 -6.15 -4.48
N GLY A 38 7.10 -6.77 -4.42
CA GLY A 38 8.34 -6.13 -3.98
C GLY A 38 8.73 -4.94 -4.87
N GLN A 39 8.72 -5.14 -6.19
CA GLN A 39 9.01 -4.09 -7.16
C GLN A 39 8.01 -2.93 -7.08
N VAL A 40 6.72 -3.23 -7.01
CA VAL A 40 5.67 -2.22 -6.84
C VAL A 40 5.91 -1.39 -5.60
N LYS A 41 6.21 -2.03 -4.47
CA LYS A 41 6.50 -1.35 -3.20
C LYS A 41 7.68 -0.38 -3.32
N VAL A 42 8.78 -0.82 -3.91
CA VAL A 42 9.99 0.01 -4.08
C VAL A 42 9.70 1.20 -5.00
N ARG A 43 9.13 0.94 -6.17
CA ARG A 43 8.82 1.97 -7.16
C ARG A 43 7.80 3.00 -6.64
N ALA A 44 6.76 2.55 -5.97
CA ALA A 44 5.73 3.44 -5.42
C ALA A 44 6.30 4.32 -4.30
N ARG A 45 7.13 3.77 -3.40
CA ARG A 45 7.81 4.56 -2.38
C ARG A 45 8.76 5.60 -2.97
N ALA A 46 9.51 5.23 -4.01
CA ALA A 46 10.39 6.17 -4.71
C ALA A 46 9.59 7.31 -5.35
N ARG A 47 8.44 7.02 -5.97
CA ARG A 47 7.55 8.05 -6.53
C ARG A 47 6.97 8.97 -5.46
N ILE A 48 6.54 8.44 -4.33
CA ILE A 48 6.09 9.23 -3.17
C ILE A 48 7.21 10.17 -2.70
N GLY A 49 8.46 9.68 -2.63
CA GLY A 49 9.62 10.50 -2.30
C GLY A 49 9.90 11.59 -3.34
N ALA A 50 9.86 11.25 -4.62
CA ALA A 50 10.05 12.20 -5.72
C ALA A 50 8.96 13.30 -5.77
N ALA A 51 7.75 12.98 -5.30
CA ALA A 51 6.68 13.97 -5.14
C ALA A 51 6.85 14.89 -3.92
N GLY A 52 7.97 14.79 -3.19
CA GLY A 52 8.28 15.65 -2.04
C GLY A 52 7.75 15.15 -0.71
N PHE A 53 7.10 13.98 -0.66
CA PHE A 53 6.62 13.43 0.60
C PHE A 53 7.76 12.79 1.41
N GLY A 54 7.76 13.04 2.71
CA GLY A 54 8.78 12.54 3.62
C GLY A 54 8.75 11.02 3.82
N ILE A 55 9.78 10.49 4.46
CA ILE A 55 9.98 9.05 4.72
C ILE A 55 8.80 8.40 5.46
N ARG A 56 8.09 9.14 6.31
CA ARG A 56 6.89 8.67 7.01
C ARG A 56 5.78 8.30 6.03
N TRP A 57 5.57 9.09 4.98
CA TRP A 57 4.62 8.82 3.93
C TRP A 57 5.01 7.62 3.09
N GLN A 58 6.27 7.55 2.68
CA GLN A 58 6.82 6.40 1.95
C GLN A 58 6.63 5.10 2.74
N ASN A 59 6.89 5.12 4.04
CA ASN A 59 6.73 3.95 4.91
C ASN A 59 5.28 3.61 5.25
N ALA A 60 4.35 4.52 5.04
CA ALA A 60 2.93 4.25 5.22
C ALA A 60 2.33 3.44 4.07
N LEU A 61 2.98 3.39 2.90
CA LEU A 61 2.60 2.48 1.82
C LEU A 61 2.89 1.03 2.22
N ARG A 62 1.86 0.18 2.13
CA ARG A 62 1.90 -1.23 2.48
C ARG A 62 1.51 -2.10 1.29
N VAL A 63 2.15 -3.25 1.21
CA VAL A 63 1.87 -4.26 0.20
C VAL A 63 1.74 -5.60 0.91
N VAL A 64 0.66 -6.32 0.65
CA VAL A 64 0.38 -7.63 1.24
C VAL A 64 0.06 -8.61 0.12
N VAL A 65 0.72 -9.75 0.12
CA VAL A 65 0.49 -10.83 -0.85
C VAL A 65 -0.32 -11.94 -0.21
N TYR A 66 -1.29 -12.45 -0.93
CA TYR A 66 -2.13 -13.58 -0.53
C TYR A 66 -1.92 -14.76 -1.48
N PRO A 67 -1.93 -15.99 -0.95
CA PRO A 67 -2.10 -16.35 0.44
C PRO A 67 -0.85 -15.95 1.28
N ARG A 68 -1.07 -15.60 2.56
CA ARG A 68 0.04 -15.27 3.48
C ARG A 68 0.89 -16.49 3.82
N ARG A 69 0.29 -17.66 3.78
CA ARG A 69 0.93 -18.97 4.02
C ARG A 69 0.57 -19.92 2.89
N GLY A 70 1.49 -20.80 2.52
CA GLY A 70 1.30 -21.73 1.43
C GLY A 70 1.46 -21.09 0.04
N PHE A 71 0.91 -21.77 -0.96
CA PHE A 71 1.01 -21.40 -2.38
C PHE A 71 -0.37 -21.44 -3.02
N SER A 72 -0.57 -20.63 -4.03
CA SER A 72 -1.81 -20.57 -4.81
C SER A 72 -1.49 -20.43 -6.30
N PRO A 73 -2.26 -21.05 -7.17
CA PRO A 73 -2.15 -20.82 -8.61
C PRO A 73 -2.68 -19.44 -9.02
N SER A 74 -3.48 -18.81 -8.14
CA SER A 74 -4.05 -17.47 -8.35
C SER A 74 -3.76 -16.59 -7.12
N PRO A 75 -2.50 -16.20 -6.88
CA PRO A 75 -2.15 -15.30 -5.79
C PRO A 75 -2.65 -13.88 -6.07
N ALA A 76 -2.93 -13.12 -5.01
CA ALA A 76 -3.36 -11.74 -5.10
C ALA A 76 -2.45 -10.82 -4.28
N THR A 77 -2.33 -9.57 -4.72
CA THR A 77 -1.59 -8.54 -3.99
C THR A 77 -2.50 -7.38 -3.66
N TRP A 78 -2.49 -6.96 -2.40
CA TRP A 78 -3.17 -5.78 -1.93
C TRP A 78 -2.18 -4.67 -1.60
N VAL A 79 -2.30 -3.55 -2.31
CA VAL A 79 -1.50 -2.34 -2.09
C VAL A 79 -2.39 -1.29 -1.45
N PHE A 80 -1.97 -0.73 -0.33
CA PHE A 80 -2.74 0.29 0.38
C PHE A 80 -1.84 1.27 1.13
N HIS A 81 -2.38 2.44 1.41
CA HIS A 81 -1.72 3.46 2.21
C HIS A 81 -2.35 3.52 3.61
N LYS A 82 -1.52 3.50 4.66
CA LYS A 82 -2.01 3.55 6.05
C LYS A 82 -2.59 4.90 6.46
N ILE A 83 -2.25 5.97 5.75
CA ILE A 83 -2.77 7.30 6.02
C ILE A 83 -4.14 7.41 5.33
N PRO A 84 -5.26 7.59 6.08
CA PRO A 84 -6.61 7.50 5.53
C PRO A 84 -6.92 8.55 4.47
N TYR A 85 -6.29 9.73 4.58
CA TYR A 85 -6.50 10.85 3.65
C TYR A 85 -5.48 10.90 2.51
N ALA A 86 -4.73 9.82 2.27
CA ALA A 86 -3.74 9.78 1.19
C ALA A 86 -4.38 9.96 -0.19
N ALA A 87 -5.59 9.46 -0.39
CA ALA A 87 -6.34 9.59 -1.64
C ALA A 87 -6.60 11.06 -2.06
N ILE A 88 -6.63 12.00 -1.12
CA ILE A 88 -6.80 13.42 -1.44
C ILE A 88 -5.70 13.94 -2.38
N PHE A 89 -4.50 13.38 -2.30
CA PHE A 89 -3.36 13.78 -3.14
C PHE A 89 -3.40 13.14 -4.53
N GLU A 90 -4.21 12.12 -4.75
CA GLU A 90 -4.41 11.46 -6.04
C GLU A 90 -5.65 12.01 -6.74
N ASP A 91 -6.77 12.06 -6.03
CA ASP A 91 -8.08 12.41 -6.57
C ASP A 91 -8.43 13.90 -6.36
N GLY A 92 -7.64 14.60 -5.56
CA GLY A 92 -8.00 15.91 -5.05
C GLY A 92 -9.13 15.82 -4.03
N GLY A 93 -9.45 16.93 -3.39
CA GLY A 93 -10.55 16.95 -2.44
C GLY A 93 -10.79 18.33 -1.84
N THR A 94 -12.04 18.60 -1.51
CA THR A 94 -12.42 19.81 -0.78
C THR A 94 -12.31 19.54 0.71
N ILE A 95 -11.36 20.18 1.39
CA ILE A 95 -11.14 20.03 2.83
C ILE A 95 -12.11 20.88 3.66
N ALA A 96 -12.80 21.83 3.01
CA ALA A 96 -13.70 22.78 3.68
C ALA A 96 -15.09 22.18 3.89
N ARG A 97 -15.39 21.73 5.09
CA ARG A 97 -16.77 21.50 5.56
C ARG A 97 -17.33 22.78 6.24
N GLY A 98 -17.34 23.89 5.51
CA GLY A 98 -17.85 25.17 6.08
C GLY A 98 -16.99 25.77 7.20
N ARG A 99 -15.78 25.28 7.42
CA ARG A 99 -14.81 25.82 8.37
C ARG A 99 -13.65 26.47 7.64
N LEU A 100 -13.18 27.59 8.17
CA LEU A 100 -12.00 28.28 7.64
C LEU A 100 -10.74 27.43 7.81
N LEU A 101 -9.95 27.35 6.75
CA LEU A 101 -8.63 26.73 6.81
C LEU A 101 -7.61 27.79 7.22
N TRP A 102 -6.82 27.45 8.23
CA TRP A 102 -5.73 28.30 8.68
C TRP A 102 -4.43 27.88 8.01
N LEU A 103 -3.89 28.78 7.20
CA LEU A 103 -2.60 28.59 6.54
C LEU A 103 -1.55 29.47 7.25
N PRO A 104 -0.46 28.87 7.74
CA PRO A 104 0.64 29.67 8.27
C PRO A 104 1.30 30.43 7.13
N LEU A 105 1.35 31.74 7.22
CA LEU A 105 2.13 32.58 6.32
C LEU A 105 3.63 32.37 6.57
N PRO A 106 4.51 32.70 5.60
CA PRO A 106 5.97 32.55 5.74
C PRO A 106 6.55 33.25 6.98
N ALA A 107 5.93 34.34 7.41
CA ALA A 107 6.31 35.08 8.62
C ALA A 107 5.78 34.49 9.93
N ALA A 108 4.89 33.48 9.87
CA ALA A 108 4.34 32.88 11.07
C ALA A 108 5.37 31.92 11.70
N PRO A 109 5.66 32.04 13.00
CA PRO A 109 6.62 31.16 13.66
C PRO A 109 6.09 29.72 13.68
N ALA A 110 6.92 28.75 13.30
CA ALA A 110 6.56 27.33 13.33
C ALA A 110 6.35 26.80 14.75
N ARG A 111 6.93 27.49 15.75
CA ARG A 111 6.80 27.19 17.17
C ARG A 111 6.73 28.48 17.98
N ILE A 112 5.92 28.46 19.02
CA ILE A 112 5.84 29.49 20.04
C ILE A 112 6.26 28.83 21.36
N GLY A 113 7.45 29.20 21.86
CA GLY A 113 8.12 28.50 22.95
C GLY A 113 8.41 27.04 22.59
N ARG A 114 7.99 26.10 23.44
CA ARG A 114 8.15 24.64 23.21
C ARG A 114 7.00 23.99 22.42
N ARG A 115 5.93 24.73 22.12
CA ARG A 115 4.71 24.22 21.48
C ARG A 115 4.72 24.49 19.97
N ARG A 116 4.15 23.57 19.19
CA ARG A 116 3.86 23.84 17.78
C ARG A 116 2.82 24.94 17.67
N THR A 117 3.01 25.85 16.75
CA THR A 117 2.04 26.91 16.46
C THR A 117 0.75 26.30 15.95
N THR A 118 -0.34 26.55 16.65
CA THR A 118 -1.71 26.27 16.22
C THR A 118 -2.44 27.59 16.12
N PRO A 119 -3.58 27.69 15.37
CA PRO A 119 -4.35 28.92 15.29
C PRO A 119 -4.66 29.51 16.65
N ARG A 120 -5.09 28.68 17.60
CA ARG A 120 -5.41 29.09 18.96
C ARG A 120 -4.20 29.67 19.73
N ILE A 121 -3.03 29.01 19.62
CA ILE A 121 -1.82 29.48 20.29
C ILE A 121 -1.34 30.78 19.65
N TYR A 122 -1.43 30.88 18.31
CA TYR A 122 -1.07 32.10 17.60
C TYR A 122 -1.93 33.29 18.02
N GLU A 123 -3.24 33.09 18.10
CA GLU A 123 -4.20 34.11 18.50
C GLU A 123 -3.98 34.59 19.93
N GLN A 124 -3.59 33.70 20.84
CA GLN A 124 -3.31 34.00 22.24
C GLN A 124 -1.96 34.72 22.46
N GLU A 125 -0.93 34.34 21.73
CA GLU A 125 0.45 34.74 22.00
C GLU A 125 0.98 35.80 21.01
N VAL A 126 0.42 35.88 19.81
CA VAL A 126 0.96 36.76 18.74
C VAL A 126 -0.07 37.79 18.29
N GLY A 127 -1.32 37.44 18.15
CA GLY A 127 -2.35 38.37 17.74
C GLY A 127 -3.47 37.76 16.88
N PRO A 128 -4.44 38.59 16.47
CA PRO A 128 -5.65 38.10 15.80
C PRO A 128 -5.35 37.45 14.45
N LEU A 129 -6.09 36.39 14.15
CA LEU A 129 -6.06 35.72 12.85
C LEU A 129 -6.75 36.62 11.81
N ARG A 130 -6.14 36.74 10.63
CA ARG A 130 -6.69 37.57 9.54
C ARG A 130 -7.31 36.68 8.45
N LEU A 131 -8.44 37.09 7.92
CA LEU A 131 -9.01 36.55 6.69
C LEU A 131 -8.23 37.08 5.51
N VAL A 132 -7.81 36.17 4.61
CA VAL A 132 -7.17 36.50 3.34
C VAL A 132 -8.13 36.15 2.20
#